data_a8f76208f8eb40b240e54c87888f6d53
#
_entry.id   a8f76208f8eb40b240e54c87888f6d53
#
_cell.length_a   1.000
_cell.length_b   1.000
_cell.length_c   1.000
_cell.angle_alpha   90.00
_cell.angle_beta   90.00
_cell.angle_gamma   90.00
#
_symmetry.space_group_name_H-M   'P 1'
#
loop_
_entity.id
_entity.type
_entity.pdbx_description
1 polymer ?
#
loop_
_entity_poly.entity_id
_entity_poly.type
_entity_poly.pdbx_seq_one_letter_code
_entity_poly.pdbx_strand_id
1 'polypeptide(L)'
;MSAIIVRNLSQVMNGLTAYDQQIMNAAEYAIGQAGFALEREAKKNANTGTHKRGEGHIPGTGPGPNVVTGTLRRSITTEVRYGFGSYIATVGPTVEYARAVELGNPKWRGKRYPYLIPAAGTLIGNGTLSRVFNNAFAQRMR
;
A
#
# COMPACT_ATOMS: atom_id res chain seq x y z
N MET A 1 -3.79 8.27 1.59
CA MET A 1 -2.66 7.40 1.97
C MET A 1 -3.20 6.29 2.84
N SER A 2 -2.92 5.05 2.47
CA SER A 2 -3.45 3.90 3.20
C SER A 2 -2.48 3.49 4.28
N ALA A 3 -2.92 3.54 5.53
CA ALA A 3 -2.21 2.95 6.64
C ALA A 3 -3.16 2.05 7.42
N ILE A 4 -2.73 0.82 7.70
CA ILE A 4 -3.42 -0.06 8.63
C ILE A 4 -2.72 0.08 9.97
N ILE A 5 -3.48 0.47 10.99
CA ILE A 5 -2.95 0.71 12.34
C ILE A 5 -3.44 -0.41 13.25
N VAL A 6 -2.51 -1.12 13.88
CA VAL A 6 -2.79 -2.03 14.99
C VAL A 6 -2.55 -1.28 16.30
N ARG A 7 -3.60 -1.01 17.04
CA ARG A 7 -3.55 -0.27 18.31
C ARG A 7 -3.63 -1.20 19.53
N ASN A 8 -3.23 -0.68 20.67
CA ASN A 8 -3.37 -1.30 22.01
C ASN A 8 -2.46 -2.49 22.32
N LEU A 9 -1.51 -2.84 21.44
CA LEU A 9 -0.52 -3.87 21.79
C LEU A 9 0.42 -3.42 22.90
N SER A 10 0.75 -2.14 22.98
CA SER A 10 1.65 -1.61 24.00
C SER A 10 1.06 -1.67 25.43
N GLN A 11 -0.26 -1.54 25.56
CA GLN A 11 -0.92 -1.63 26.87
C GLN A 11 -0.96 -3.06 27.41
N VAL A 12 -0.98 -4.04 26.55
CA VAL A 12 -0.91 -5.47 26.91
C VAL A 12 0.48 -5.85 27.37
N MET A 13 1.52 -5.09 27.02
CA MET A 13 2.92 -5.41 27.25
C MET A 13 3.42 -5.12 28.68
N ASN A 14 2.73 -4.29 29.45
CA ASN A 14 3.16 -3.95 30.80
C ASN A 14 2.91 -5.11 31.76
N GLY A 15 3.77 -6.11 31.72
CA GLY A 15 3.75 -7.23 32.67
C GLY A 15 3.75 -8.64 32.09
N LEU A 16 3.86 -8.79 30.77
CA LEU A 16 3.84 -10.10 30.13
C LEU A 16 5.24 -10.55 29.63
N THR A 17 5.37 -11.82 29.33
CA THR A 17 6.60 -12.56 29.05
C THR A 17 6.79 -12.86 27.54
N ALA A 18 7.35 -14.02 27.21
CA ALA A 18 7.58 -14.47 25.82
C ALA A 18 6.31 -14.50 24.94
N TYR A 19 5.10 -14.62 25.53
CA TYR A 19 3.84 -14.62 24.79
C TYR A 19 3.55 -13.25 24.14
N ASP A 20 3.90 -12.16 24.84
CA ASP A 20 3.72 -10.81 24.28
C ASP A 20 4.62 -10.56 23.09
N GLN A 21 5.85 -11.04 23.17
CA GLN A 21 6.78 -10.92 22.05
C GLN A 21 6.25 -11.68 20.83
N GLN A 22 5.59 -12.82 21.03
CA GLN A 22 4.95 -13.56 19.95
C GLN A 22 3.80 -12.76 19.33
N ILE A 23 2.96 -12.14 20.14
CA ILE A 23 1.86 -11.26 19.67
C ILE A 23 2.42 -10.08 18.86
N MET A 24 3.46 -9.42 19.37
CA MET A 24 4.09 -8.29 18.68
C MET A 24 4.68 -8.70 17.33
N ASN A 25 5.41 -9.80 17.29
CA ASN A 25 5.98 -10.33 16.04
C ASN A 25 4.89 -10.74 15.05
N ALA A 26 3.80 -11.33 15.53
CA ALA A 26 2.66 -11.70 14.71
C ALA A 26 1.96 -10.47 14.13
N ALA A 27 1.79 -9.42 14.92
CA ALA A 27 1.17 -8.17 14.47
C ALA A 27 2.04 -7.44 13.42
N GLU A 28 3.35 -7.35 13.64
CA GLU A 28 4.30 -6.78 12.67
C GLU A 28 4.24 -7.52 11.33
N TYR A 29 4.34 -8.83 11.39
CA TYR A 29 4.23 -9.68 10.21
C TYR A 29 2.89 -9.50 9.48
N ALA A 30 1.78 -9.53 10.22
CA ALA A 30 0.44 -9.43 9.64
C ALA A 30 0.18 -8.08 8.97
N ILE A 31 0.62 -6.98 9.59
CA ILE A 31 0.47 -5.64 8.98
C ILE A 31 1.34 -5.51 7.75
N GLY A 32 2.52 -6.12 7.74
CA GLY A 32 3.40 -6.18 6.58
C GLY A 32 2.75 -6.93 5.41
N GLN A 33 2.13 -8.08 5.67
CA GLN A 33 1.41 -8.85 4.64
C GLN A 33 0.22 -8.07 4.05
N ALA A 34 -0.53 -7.36 4.87
CA ALA A 34 -1.59 -6.47 4.40
C ALA A 34 -1.03 -5.33 3.54
N GLY A 35 0.08 -4.73 3.95
CA GLY A 35 0.81 -3.73 3.16
C GLY A 35 1.27 -4.25 1.80
N PHE A 36 1.84 -5.45 1.75
CA PHE A 36 2.26 -6.09 0.49
C PHE A 36 1.07 -6.42 -0.42
N ALA A 37 -0.08 -6.76 0.12
CA ALA A 37 -1.30 -6.94 -0.68
C ALA A 37 -1.71 -5.63 -1.35
N LEU A 38 -1.67 -4.51 -0.62
CA LEU A 38 -1.95 -3.18 -1.18
C LEU A 38 -0.90 -2.76 -2.21
N GLU A 39 0.38 -2.98 -1.93
CA GLU A 39 1.47 -2.71 -2.87
C GLU A 39 1.28 -3.45 -4.20
N ARG A 40 0.92 -4.74 -4.13
CA ARG A 40 0.67 -5.57 -5.31
C ARG A 40 -0.48 -5.02 -6.15
N GLU A 41 -1.59 -4.66 -5.52
CA GLU A 41 -2.75 -4.10 -6.23
C GLU A 41 -2.44 -2.71 -6.82
N ALA A 42 -1.72 -1.86 -6.11
CA ALA A 42 -1.27 -0.57 -6.62
C ALA A 42 -0.34 -0.72 -7.84
N LYS A 43 0.60 -1.68 -7.78
CA LYS A 43 1.49 -2.01 -8.91
C LYS A 43 0.73 -2.54 -10.12
N LYS A 44 -0.33 -3.31 -9.90
CA LYS A 44 -1.22 -3.78 -10.97
C LYS A 44 -1.95 -2.61 -11.61
N ASN A 45 -2.53 -1.72 -10.81
CA ASN A 45 -3.20 -0.52 -11.30
C ASN A 45 -2.24 0.42 -12.04
N ALA A 46 -0.99 0.52 -11.59
CA ALA A 46 0.04 1.32 -12.25
C ALA A 46 0.51 0.76 -13.61
N ASN A 47 -0.13 -0.26 -14.12
CA ASN A 47 0.13 -0.90 -15.41
C ASN A 47 -1.10 -0.95 -16.32
N THR A 48 -2.13 -0.19 -16.05
CA THR A 48 -3.41 -0.29 -16.78
C THR A 48 -3.56 0.69 -17.95
N GLY A 49 -2.60 1.58 -18.15
CA GLY A 49 -2.60 2.49 -19.28
C GLY A 49 -2.27 1.81 -20.61
N THR A 50 -2.60 2.45 -21.73
CA THR A 50 -2.58 1.86 -23.06
C THR A 50 -1.63 2.49 -24.09
N HIS A 51 -0.86 3.53 -23.74
CA HIS A 51 0.07 4.11 -24.69
C HIS A 51 1.38 3.32 -24.84
N LYS A 52 1.99 3.39 -25.99
CA LYS A 52 3.26 2.71 -26.27
C LYS A 52 4.45 3.55 -25.82
N ARG A 53 5.58 2.89 -25.57
CA ARG A 53 6.85 3.55 -25.28
C ARG A 53 7.23 4.49 -26.44
N GLY A 54 7.54 5.75 -26.12
CA GLY A 54 7.92 6.78 -27.11
C GLY A 54 6.73 7.55 -27.68
N GLU A 55 5.50 7.10 -27.51
CA GLU A 55 4.33 7.95 -27.67
C GLU A 55 4.29 8.90 -26.47
N GLY A 56 4.25 10.19 -26.71
CA GLY A 56 4.08 11.16 -25.63
C GLY A 56 2.90 10.78 -24.75
N HIS A 57 2.95 11.18 -23.49
CA HIS A 57 1.83 10.91 -22.57
C HIS A 57 0.51 11.44 -23.16
N ILE A 58 -0.38 10.52 -23.52
CA ILE A 58 -1.74 10.87 -23.95
C ILE A 58 -2.62 10.83 -22.68
N PRO A 59 -2.96 12.00 -22.14
CA PRO A 59 -3.83 12.07 -20.97
C PRO A 59 -5.20 11.45 -21.24
N GLY A 60 -5.67 10.57 -20.38
CA GLY A 60 -7.00 10.02 -20.44
C GLY A 60 -7.13 8.68 -21.16
N THR A 61 -6.03 8.01 -21.50
CA THR A 61 -6.06 6.65 -22.02
C THR A 61 -5.95 5.64 -20.90
N GLY A 62 -7.06 5.03 -20.57
CA GLY A 62 -7.13 3.97 -19.55
C GLY A 62 -7.30 4.48 -18.11
N PRO A 63 -7.62 3.58 -17.18
CA PRO A 63 -7.96 3.89 -15.79
C PRO A 63 -6.76 4.22 -14.89
N GLY A 64 -5.54 3.86 -15.28
CA GLY A 64 -4.32 4.11 -14.52
C GLY A 64 -3.18 4.60 -15.40
N PRO A 65 -1.98 4.83 -14.82
CA PRO A 65 -0.82 5.26 -15.58
C PRO A 65 -0.27 4.15 -16.46
N ASN A 66 0.32 4.56 -17.58
CA ASN A 66 1.04 3.64 -18.44
C ASN A 66 2.41 3.31 -17.91
N VAL A 67 2.88 2.11 -18.24
CA VAL A 67 4.27 1.73 -18.00
C VAL A 67 5.13 2.17 -19.20
N VAL A 68 5.89 3.25 -19.03
CA VAL A 68 6.88 3.68 -20.02
C VAL A 68 8.24 3.05 -19.69
N THR A 69 8.78 3.31 -18.50
CA THR A 69 10.06 2.75 -18.03
C THR A 69 9.89 1.77 -16.88
N GLY A 70 8.70 1.69 -16.31
CA GLY A 70 8.40 0.92 -15.10
C GLY A 70 8.91 1.55 -13.80
N THR A 71 9.50 2.73 -13.85
CA THR A 71 10.07 3.41 -12.68
C THR A 71 9.01 3.67 -11.60
N LEU A 72 7.85 4.24 -11.96
CA LEU A 72 6.76 4.48 -11.03
C LEU A 72 6.33 3.18 -10.34
N ARG A 73 6.05 2.14 -11.11
CA ARG A 73 5.61 0.84 -10.60
C ARG A 73 6.65 0.21 -9.66
N ARG A 74 7.94 0.27 -10.01
CA ARG A 74 9.03 -0.25 -9.16
C ARG A 74 9.24 0.55 -7.89
N SER A 75 8.89 1.85 -7.90
CA SER A 75 9.04 2.72 -6.73
C SER A 75 7.96 2.53 -5.67
N ILE A 76 6.87 1.84 -5.98
CA ILE A 76 5.83 1.54 -4.99
C ILE A 76 6.36 0.48 -4.03
N THR A 77 6.47 0.84 -2.77
CA THR A 77 7.04 -0.02 -1.70
C THR A 77 6.19 0.03 -0.45
N THR A 78 6.38 -0.99 0.37
CA THR A 78 5.76 -1.10 1.70
C THR A 78 6.83 -0.91 2.77
N GLU A 79 6.57 -0.06 3.73
CA GLU A 79 7.39 0.13 4.92
C GLU A 79 6.56 -0.12 6.16
N VAL A 80 7.08 -0.90 7.11
CA VAL A 80 6.46 -1.15 8.40
C VAL A 80 7.26 -0.45 9.49
N ARG A 81 6.59 0.33 10.31
CA ARG A 81 7.18 1.03 11.47
C ARG A 81 6.37 0.76 12.72
N TYR A 82 7.05 0.76 13.86
CA TYR A 82 6.43 0.80 15.17
C TYR A 82 6.55 2.22 15.75
N GLY A 83 5.44 2.75 16.23
CA GLY A 83 5.41 4.06 16.86
C GLY A 83 4.07 4.30 17.57
N PHE A 84 4.11 5.08 18.63
CA PHE A 84 2.91 5.40 19.42
C PHE A 84 2.09 4.18 19.87
N GLY A 85 2.75 3.08 20.18
CA GLY A 85 2.10 1.85 20.61
C GLY A 85 1.40 1.05 19.50
N SER A 86 1.72 1.32 18.24
CA SER A 86 1.07 0.70 17.09
C SER A 86 2.08 0.33 16.00
N TYR A 87 1.79 -0.72 15.24
CA TYR A 87 2.45 -0.99 13.96
C TYR A 87 1.70 -0.29 12.85
N ILE A 88 2.44 0.34 11.95
CA ILE A 88 1.91 1.07 10.80
C ILE A 88 2.60 0.57 9.56
N ALA A 89 1.84 0.06 8.60
CA ALA A 89 2.33 -0.18 7.25
C ALA A 89 2.00 1.03 6.37
N THR A 90 3.02 1.61 5.75
CA THR A 90 2.88 2.68 4.78
C THR A 90 3.21 2.14 3.40
N VAL A 91 2.30 2.29 2.46
CA VAL A 91 2.47 1.87 1.08
C VAL A 91 2.42 3.08 0.17
N GLY A 92 3.43 3.24 -0.66
CA GLY A 92 3.47 4.35 -1.60
C GLY A 92 4.72 4.36 -2.48
N PRO A 93 4.72 5.22 -3.50
CA PRO A 93 5.85 5.43 -4.37
C PRO A 93 6.92 6.32 -3.73
N THR A 94 8.17 6.10 -4.13
CA THR A 94 9.32 6.90 -3.68
C THR A 94 9.75 7.98 -4.68
N VAL A 95 9.14 8.02 -5.88
CA VAL A 95 9.48 9.00 -6.90
C VAL A 95 8.65 10.27 -6.77
N GLU A 96 9.26 11.44 -6.95
CA GLU A 96 8.64 12.74 -6.74
C GLU A 96 7.41 13.00 -7.62
N TYR A 97 7.45 12.59 -8.88
CA TYR A 97 6.34 12.81 -9.81
C TYR A 97 5.10 11.96 -9.55
N ALA A 98 5.20 10.96 -8.70
CA ALA A 98 4.13 10.02 -8.40
C ALA A 98 2.87 10.71 -7.86
N ARG A 99 3.04 11.75 -7.04
CA ARG A 99 1.93 12.56 -6.53
C ARG A 99 1.15 13.24 -7.67
N ALA A 100 1.86 13.77 -8.66
CA ALA A 100 1.22 14.41 -9.82
C ALA A 100 0.45 13.38 -10.66
N VAL A 101 0.94 12.15 -10.77
CA VAL A 101 0.23 11.07 -11.46
C VAL A 101 -1.07 10.71 -10.72
N GLU A 102 -1.00 10.54 -9.40
CA GLU A 102 -2.15 10.15 -8.59
C GLU A 102 -3.23 11.24 -8.49
N LEU A 103 -2.80 12.48 -8.21
CA LEU A 103 -3.69 13.59 -7.88
C LEU A 103 -3.94 14.56 -9.02
N GLY A 104 -3.16 14.49 -10.07
CA GLY A 104 -3.19 15.39 -11.21
C GLY A 104 -2.15 16.50 -11.14
N ASN A 105 -1.88 17.11 -12.29
CA ASN A 105 -0.95 18.21 -12.46
C ASN A 105 -1.64 19.32 -13.29
N PRO A 106 -1.52 20.61 -12.91
CA PRO A 106 -2.06 21.71 -13.70
C PRO A 106 -1.57 21.72 -15.16
N LYS A 107 -0.32 21.33 -15.40
CA LYS A 107 0.25 21.18 -16.76
C LYS A 107 -0.48 20.14 -17.61
N TRP A 108 -1.16 19.19 -17.00
CA TRP A 108 -1.96 18.16 -17.67
C TRP A 108 -3.44 18.50 -17.68
N ARG A 109 -3.79 19.78 -17.57
CA ARG A 109 -5.19 20.25 -17.51
C ARG A 109 -5.99 19.58 -16.39
N GLY A 110 -5.35 19.31 -15.24
CA GLY A 110 -5.97 18.64 -14.09
C GLY A 110 -6.24 17.14 -14.26
N LYS A 111 -5.81 16.53 -15.35
CA LYS A 111 -5.96 15.09 -15.55
C LYS A 111 -5.08 14.32 -14.56
N ARG A 112 -5.62 13.23 -14.07
CA ARG A 112 -4.98 12.34 -13.09
C ARG A 112 -5.13 10.88 -13.51
N TYR A 113 -4.20 10.07 -13.03
CA TYR A 113 -4.14 8.64 -13.32
C TYR A 113 -3.96 7.89 -12.00
N PRO A 114 -5.02 7.79 -11.19
CA PRO A 114 -4.93 7.19 -9.87
C PRO A 114 -4.64 5.68 -9.97
N TYR A 115 -3.79 5.20 -9.11
CA TYR A 115 -3.41 3.79 -9.00
C TYR A 115 -3.41 3.30 -7.55
N LEU A 116 -3.03 4.16 -6.61
CA LEU A 116 -2.94 3.84 -5.19
C LEU A 116 -4.29 3.96 -4.48
N ILE A 117 -4.99 5.10 -4.68
CA ILE A 117 -6.31 5.33 -4.08
C ILE A 117 -7.32 4.25 -4.53
N PRO A 118 -7.44 3.90 -5.83
CA PRO A 118 -8.32 2.83 -6.25
C PRO A 118 -7.92 1.46 -5.68
N ALA A 119 -6.63 1.16 -5.55
CA ALA A 119 -6.15 -0.08 -4.95
C ALA A 119 -6.62 -0.19 -3.49
N ALA A 120 -6.42 0.87 -2.72
CA ALA A 120 -6.88 0.93 -1.33
C ALA A 120 -8.40 0.78 -1.23
N GLY A 121 -9.14 1.51 -2.06
CA GLY A 121 -10.60 1.44 -2.09
C GLY A 121 -11.12 0.03 -2.38
N THR A 122 -10.54 -0.65 -3.36
CA THR A 122 -10.90 -2.04 -3.71
C THR A 122 -10.63 -2.99 -2.56
N LEU A 123 -9.43 -2.99 -2.01
CA LEU A 123 -9.02 -3.97 -0.99
C LEU A 123 -9.67 -3.72 0.38
N ILE A 124 -10.00 -2.47 0.70
CA ILE A 124 -10.78 -2.13 1.88
C ILE A 124 -12.24 -2.53 1.68
N GLY A 125 -12.84 -2.15 0.55
CA GLY A 125 -14.25 -2.39 0.26
C GLY A 125 -14.63 -3.86 0.18
N ASN A 126 -13.75 -4.73 -0.31
CA ASN A 126 -13.98 -6.18 -0.39
C ASN A 126 -13.44 -6.96 0.84
N GLY A 127 -12.93 -6.29 1.86
CA GLY A 127 -12.41 -6.92 3.09
C GLY A 127 -11.09 -7.67 2.94
N THR A 128 -10.40 -7.55 1.81
CA THR A 128 -9.15 -8.30 1.55
C THR A 128 -8.06 -7.94 2.54
N LEU A 129 -7.87 -6.67 2.89
CA LEU A 129 -6.83 -6.27 3.84
C LEU A 129 -7.05 -6.89 5.22
N SER A 130 -8.28 -6.86 5.72
CA SER A 130 -8.63 -7.48 7.01
C SER A 130 -8.42 -8.99 6.98
N ARG A 131 -8.82 -9.64 5.90
CA ARG A 131 -8.64 -11.09 5.74
C ARG A 131 -7.16 -11.48 5.67
N VAL A 132 -6.35 -10.76 4.91
CA VAL A 132 -4.89 -11.00 4.81
C VAL A 132 -4.24 -10.81 6.18
N PHE A 133 -4.58 -9.73 6.87
CA PHE A 133 -4.07 -9.48 8.22
C PHE A 133 -4.42 -10.62 9.18
N ASN A 134 -5.70 -10.97 9.28
CA ASN A 134 -6.17 -11.99 10.21
C ASN A 134 -5.53 -13.36 9.93
N ASN A 135 -5.41 -13.75 8.67
CA ASN A 135 -4.80 -15.02 8.29
C ASN A 135 -3.30 -15.05 8.63
N ALA A 136 -2.59 -13.97 8.33
CA ALA A 136 -1.16 -13.85 8.62
C ALA A 136 -0.89 -13.83 10.14
N PHE A 137 -1.71 -13.10 10.90
CA PHE A 137 -1.63 -13.05 12.35
C PHE A 137 -1.86 -14.43 12.97
N ALA A 138 -2.94 -15.12 12.58
CA ALA A 138 -3.26 -16.47 13.06
C ALA A 138 -2.15 -17.48 12.72
N GLN A 139 -1.55 -17.37 11.55
CA GLN A 139 -0.42 -18.22 11.13
C GLN A 139 0.79 -18.09 12.05
N ARG A 140 1.07 -16.90 12.54
CA ARG A 140 2.20 -16.63 13.44
C ARG A 140 1.91 -16.95 14.91
N MET A 141 0.64 -17.07 15.26
CA MET A 141 0.19 -17.43 16.62
C MET A 141 0.05 -18.94 16.87
N ARG A 142 0.26 -19.75 15.85
CA ARG A 142 0.21 -21.22 15.92
C ARG A 142 1.41 -21.85 16.61
#